data_02548d0c7fdfcb19b0fea6e68870cc50
#
_entry.id   02548d0c7fdfcb19b0fea6e68870cc50
#
_cell.length_a   1.000
_cell.length_b   1.000
_cell.length_c   1.000
_cell.angle_alpha   90.00
_cell.angle_beta   90.00
_cell.angle_gamma   90.00
#
_symmetry.space_group_name_H-M   'P 1'
#
loop_
_entity.id
_entity.type
_entity.pdbx_description
1 polymer ?
#
loop_
_entity_poly.entity_id
_entity_poly.type
_entity_poly.pdbx_seq_one_letter_code
_entity_poly.pdbx_strand_id
1 'polypeptide(L)'
;LSISGSAGMGLAASCGVPFVQEVFSTRVAVKKFVPATDCVIELGGEDAKLLFLTNGTEVRMNGSCAGGTGAFIDQMATLLKMRADEMNKAAEQATRTYTIASRCGVFAKSDVQPLINQGAKTEDIAASIYKAVVNQTIAGLAQGRPIQGNILYLGGPLTFSTVLRKSFD
;
A
#
# COMPACT_ATOMS: atom_id res chain seq x y z
N LEU A 1 -1.73 24.84 14.73
CA LEU A 1 -1.13 24.25 13.53
C LEU A 1 0.05 23.37 13.94
N SER A 2 0.20 22.18 13.33
CA SER A 2 1.36 21.31 13.45
C SER A 2 1.66 20.68 12.09
N ILE A 3 2.89 20.22 11.91
CA ILE A 3 3.35 19.59 10.65
C ILE A 3 3.73 18.13 10.95
N SER A 4 3.39 17.25 10.03
CA SER A 4 3.70 15.81 10.11
C SER A 4 4.34 15.33 8.80
N GLY A 5 4.90 14.12 8.84
CA GLY A 5 5.59 13.50 7.71
C GLY A 5 7.08 13.85 7.68
N SER A 6 7.90 12.91 7.20
CA SER A 6 9.37 13.03 7.23
C SER A 6 9.88 14.28 6.51
N ALA A 7 9.29 14.64 5.37
CA ALA A 7 9.61 15.86 4.63
C ALA A 7 9.21 17.14 5.38
N GLY A 8 8.25 17.06 6.29
CA GLY A 8 7.76 18.19 7.08
C GLY A 8 8.67 18.59 8.25
N MET A 9 9.62 17.76 8.64
CA MET A 9 10.46 18.00 9.83
C MET A 9 11.29 19.28 9.70
N GLY A 10 11.97 19.47 8.58
CA GLY A 10 12.76 20.69 8.31
C GLY A 10 11.88 21.92 8.19
N LEU A 11 10.70 21.79 7.57
CA LEU A 11 9.74 22.88 7.44
C LEU A 11 9.17 23.30 8.80
N ALA A 12 8.82 22.35 9.66
CA ALA A 12 8.36 22.60 11.01
C ALA A 12 9.37 23.44 11.81
N ALA A 13 10.65 23.05 11.77
CA ALA A 13 11.73 23.78 12.42
C ALA A 13 11.89 25.20 11.85
N SER A 14 11.86 25.36 10.53
CA SER A 14 12.02 26.66 9.85
C SER A 14 10.85 27.62 10.14
N CYS A 15 9.65 27.08 10.30
CA CYS A 15 8.44 27.88 10.57
C CYS A 15 8.12 28.06 12.06
N GLY A 16 8.91 27.48 12.95
CA GLY A 16 8.63 27.50 14.40
C GLY A 16 7.31 26.80 14.78
N VAL A 17 6.89 25.82 14.01
CA VAL A 17 5.62 25.09 14.20
C VAL A 17 5.94 23.69 14.79
N PRO A 18 5.14 23.17 15.75
CA PRO A 18 5.36 21.84 16.31
C PRO A 18 5.37 20.75 15.23
N PHE A 19 6.36 19.86 15.29
CA PHE A 19 6.38 18.64 14.52
C PHE A 19 5.66 17.52 15.31
N VAL A 20 4.81 16.77 14.63
CA VAL A 20 4.10 15.62 15.20
C VAL A 20 4.38 14.39 14.35
N GLN A 21 4.76 13.30 15.00
CA GLN A 21 5.02 12.04 14.31
C GLN A 21 3.76 11.55 13.57
N GLU A 22 3.96 11.07 12.36
CA GLU A 22 2.90 10.66 11.44
C GLU A 22 1.94 9.60 12.02
N VAL A 23 2.49 8.54 12.59
CA VAL A 23 1.70 7.46 13.21
C VAL A 23 0.81 7.98 14.34
N PHE A 24 1.33 8.91 15.15
CA PHE A 24 0.56 9.54 16.21
C PHE A 24 -0.58 10.40 15.63
N SER A 25 -0.28 11.19 14.60
CA SER A 25 -1.27 12.03 13.91
C SER A 25 -2.39 11.18 13.30
N THR A 26 -2.03 10.11 12.60
CA THR A 26 -2.99 9.16 12.02
C THR A 26 -3.89 8.58 13.12
N ARG A 27 -3.31 8.11 14.22
CA ARG A 27 -4.09 7.54 15.33
C ARG A 27 -5.08 8.53 15.93
N VAL A 28 -4.65 9.78 16.15
CA VAL A 28 -5.51 10.83 16.71
C VAL A 28 -6.64 11.16 15.74
N ALA A 29 -6.33 11.29 14.45
CA ALA A 29 -7.33 11.57 13.42
C ALA A 29 -8.36 10.44 13.30
N VAL A 30 -7.90 9.18 13.25
CA VAL A 30 -8.80 8.02 13.19
C VAL A 30 -9.72 7.95 14.40
N LYS A 31 -9.19 8.09 15.61
CA LYS A 31 -10.02 8.12 16.82
C LYS A 31 -11.07 9.22 16.82
N LYS A 32 -10.74 10.36 16.23
CA LYS A 32 -11.64 11.52 16.18
C LYS A 32 -12.72 11.39 15.10
N PHE A 33 -12.36 10.95 13.91
CA PHE A 33 -13.24 11.01 12.74
C PHE A 33 -13.89 9.67 12.39
N VAL A 34 -13.24 8.53 12.73
CA VAL A 34 -13.73 7.18 12.44
C VAL A 34 -13.50 6.27 13.66
N PRO A 35 -14.14 6.58 14.82
CA PRO A 35 -13.83 5.93 16.10
C PRO A 35 -14.10 4.42 16.14
N ALA A 36 -14.95 3.91 15.26
CA ALA A 36 -15.24 2.48 15.17
C ALA A 36 -14.17 1.65 14.46
N THR A 37 -13.05 2.26 14.03
CA THR A 37 -11.97 1.56 13.32
C THR A 37 -11.23 0.60 14.25
N ASP A 38 -11.10 -0.66 13.84
CA ASP A 38 -10.33 -1.69 14.53
C ASP A 38 -8.90 -1.81 13.99
N CYS A 39 -8.74 -1.66 12.67
CA CYS A 39 -7.45 -1.73 12.00
C CYS A 39 -7.35 -0.69 10.89
N VAL A 40 -6.17 -0.08 10.74
CA VAL A 40 -5.85 0.81 9.62
C VAL A 40 -4.83 0.11 8.72
N ILE A 41 -5.11 0.08 7.43
CA ILE A 41 -4.14 -0.28 6.39
C ILE A 41 -3.78 1.01 5.66
N GLU A 42 -2.55 1.44 5.79
CA GLU A 42 -2.04 2.64 5.12
C GLU A 42 -0.96 2.24 4.13
N LEU A 43 -1.18 2.55 2.86
CA LEU A 43 -0.19 2.38 1.80
C LEU A 43 0.21 3.75 1.28
N GLY A 44 1.41 4.17 1.63
CA GLY A 44 2.03 5.40 1.18
C GLY A 44 2.75 5.25 -0.16
N GLY A 45 3.44 6.31 -0.57
CA GLY A 45 4.31 6.28 -1.75
C GLY A 45 5.50 5.34 -1.59
N GLU A 46 6.13 5.35 -0.43
CA GLU A 46 7.36 4.59 -0.14
C GLU A 46 7.24 3.69 1.09
N ASP A 47 6.23 3.85 1.91
CA ASP A 47 6.00 3.07 3.12
C ASP A 47 4.61 2.41 3.15
N ALA A 48 4.50 1.38 3.94
CA ALA A 48 3.26 0.68 4.23
C ALA A 48 3.16 0.45 5.74
N LYS A 49 1.97 0.67 6.30
CA LYS A 49 1.73 0.56 7.74
C LYS A 49 0.44 -0.19 8.03
N LEU A 50 0.47 -0.99 9.10
CA LEU A 50 -0.71 -1.52 9.75
C LEU A 50 -0.80 -0.94 11.18
N LEU A 51 -1.94 -0.36 11.52
CA LEU A 51 -2.23 0.09 12.88
C LEU A 51 -3.38 -0.76 13.42
N PHE A 52 -3.11 -1.58 14.42
CA PHE A 52 -4.15 -2.28 15.18
C PHE A 52 -4.56 -1.40 16.35
N LEU A 53 -5.85 -1.10 16.46
CA LEU A 53 -6.38 -0.15 17.44
C LEU A 53 -7.17 -0.83 18.57
N THR A 54 -7.45 -2.12 18.44
CA THR A 54 -8.12 -2.95 19.45
C THR A 54 -7.11 -3.52 20.44
N ASN A 55 -7.45 -3.54 21.73
CA ASN A 55 -6.60 -4.04 22.83
C ASN A 55 -5.24 -3.33 22.93
N GLY A 56 -5.22 -2.03 22.76
CA GLY A 56 -4.02 -1.21 22.70
C GLY A 56 -3.70 -0.80 21.26
N THR A 57 -2.68 0.04 21.08
CA THR A 57 -2.22 0.43 19.74
C THR A 57 -0.93 -0.31 19.43
N GLU A 58 -0.97 -1.11 18.38
CA GLU A 58 0.22 -1.74 17.80
C GLU A 58 0.41 -1.21 16.38
N VAL A 59 1.63 -0.82 16.05
CA VAL A 59 1.99 -0.30 14.74
C VAL A 59 3.05 -1.20 14.13
N ARG A 60 2.82 -1.59 12.89
CA ARG A 60 3.78 -2.33 12.07
C ARG A 60 4.01 -1.58 10.78
N MET A 61 5.27 -1.46 10.41
CA MET A 61 5.69 -0.75 9.21
C MET A 61 6.64 -1.64 8.41
N ASN A 62 6.61 -1.51 7.09
CA ASN A 62 7.66 -2.07 6.28
C ASN A 62 9.00 -1.37 6.60
N GLY A 63 10.08 -2.12 6.48
CA GLY A 63 11.43 -1.57 6.59
C GLY A 63 11.83 -0.80 5.32
N SER A 64 13.07 -0.96 4.89
CA SER A 64 13.64 -0.26 3.72
C SER A 64 13.13 -0.74 2.35
N CYS A 65 12.19 -1.68 2.30
CA CYS A 65 11.71 -2.26 1.05
C CYS A 65 10.45 -1.56 0.56
N ALA A 66 10.48 -1.02 -0.66
CA ALA A 66 9.31 -0.41 -1.29
C ALA A 66 8.21 -1.42 -1.73
N GLY A 67 8.40 -2.72 -1.49
CA GLY A 67 7.41 -3.74 -1.80
C GLY A 67 6.08 -3.46 -1.10
N GLY A 68 4.97 -3.47 -1.85
CA GLY A 68 3.66 -3.18 -1.30
C GLY A 68 3.32 -1.69 -1.19
N THR A 69 4.09 -0.81 -1.80
CA THR A 69 3.89 0.65 -1.75
C THR A 69 3.54 1.24 -3.11
N GLY A 70 3.23 2.54 -3.15
CA GLY A 70 2.99 3.26 -4.40
C GLY A 70 4.17 3.19 -5.36
N ALA A 71 5.40 3.33 -4.86
CA ALA A 71 6.61 3.22 -5.68
C ALA A 71 6.75 1.84 -6.36
N PHE A 72 6.34 0.76 -5.70
CA PHE A 72 6.28 -0.55 -6.31
C PHE A 72 5.25 -0.60 -7.45
N ILE A 73 4.06 -0.04 -7.22
CA ILE A 73 3.00 0.03 -8.23
C ILE A 73 3.48 0.82 -9.46
N ASP A 74 4.12 1.96 -9.26
CA ASP A 74 4.66 2.80 -10.34
C ASP A 74 5.77 2.09 -11.13
N GLN A 75 6.65 1.35 -10.44
CA GLN A 75 7.67 0.52 -11.10
C GLN A 75 7.05 -0.56 -11.96
N MET A 76 6.00 -1.22 -11.49
CA MET A 76 5.31 -2.26 -12.26
C MET A 76 4.52 -1.69 -13.42
N ALA A 77 3.87 -0.55 -13.24
CA ALA A 77 3.19 0.17 -14.32
C ALA A 77 4.18 0.57 -15.43
N THR A 78 5.35 1.08 -15.05
CA THR A 78 6.45 1.39 -15.99
C THR A 78 6.92 0.14 -16.76
N LEU A 79 7.03 -1.01 -16.09
CA LEU A 79 7.39 -2.27 -16.73
C LEU A 79 6.35 -2.71 -17.77
N LEU A 80 5.07 -2.46 -17.50
CA LEU A 80 3.95 -2.69 -18.42
C LEU A 80 3.79 -1.58 -19.47
N LYS A 81 4.66 -0.55 -19.46
CA LYS A 81 4.64 0.62 -20.36
C LYS A 81 3.33 1.41 -20.27
N MET A 82 2.80 1.59 -19.07
CA MET A 82 1.57 2.32 -18.79
C MET A 82 1.71 3.16 -17.51
N ARG A 83 0.74 4.04 -17.28
CA ARG A 83 0.61 4.80 -16.05
C ARG A 83 -0.13 3.98 -14.98
N ALA A 84 0.02 4.34 -13.71
CA ALA A 84 -0.64 3.63 -12.61
C ALA A 84 -2.19 3.66 -12.72
N ASP A 85 -2.77 4.77 -13.19
CA ASP A 85 -4.21 4.87 -13.41
C ASP A 85 -4.70 3.98 -14.57
N GLU A 86 -3.90 3.86 -15.63
CA GLU A 86 -4.17 2.96 -16.75
C GLU A 86 -4.06 1.50 -16.31
N MET A 87 -3.05 1.17 -15.47
CA MET A 87 -2.88 -0.17 -14.91
C MET A 87 -4.08 -0.55 -14.01
N ASN A 88 -4.63 0.39 -13.23
CA ASN A 88 -5.84 0.12 -12.46
C ASN A 88 -7.04 -0.22 -13.36
N LYS A 89 -7.27 0.56 -14.42
CA LYS A 89 -8.34 0.30 -15.38
C LYS A 89 -8.16 -1.03 -16.12
N ALA A 90 -6.94 -1.35 -16.51
CA ALA A 90 -6.62 -2.64 -17.13
C ALA A 90 -6.94 -3.79 -16.16
N ALA A 91 -6.50 -3.70 -14.91
CA ALA A 91 -6.72 -4.73 -13.90
C ALA A 91 -8.23 -5.00 -13.61
N GLU A 92 -9.11 -4.01 -13.82
CA GLU A 92 -10.56 -4.19 -13.70
C GLU A 92 -11.14 -5.18 -14.75
N GLN A 93 -10.44 -5.38 -15.86
CA GLN A 93 -10.83 -6.28 -16.94
C GLN A 93 -10.18 -7.67 -16.85
N ALA A 94 -9.43 -7.94 -15.77
CA ALA A 94 -8.74 -9.20 -15.60
C ALA A 94 -9.71 -10.38 -15.49
N THR A 95 -9.33 -11.49 -16.09
CA THR A 95 -10.08 -12.74 -16.04
C THR A 95 -9.40 -13.80 -15.17
N ARG A 96 -8.12 -13.62 -14.88
CA ARG A 96 -7.32 -14.49 -14.00
C ARG A 96 -6.17 -13.74 -13.37
N THR A 97 -5.50 -14.36 -12.39
CA THR A 97 -4.29 -13.84 -11.77
C THR A 97 -3.18 -14.87 -11.82
N TYR A 98 -1.93 -14.39 -11.91
CA TYR A 98 -0.71 -15.19 -11.82
C TYR A 98 -0.08 -15.03 -10.43
N THR A 99 0.73 -15.99 -10.02
CA THR A 99 1.55 -15.86 -8.83
C THR A 99 2.76 -14.99 -9.15
N ILE A 100 2.88 -13.87 -8.46
CA ILE A 100 4.01 -12.94 -8.53
C ILE A 100 4.63 -12.86 -7.15
N ALA A 101 5.98 -12.92 -7.07
CA ALA A 101 6.69 -12.76 -5.82
C ALA A 101 6.37 -11.41 -5.18
N SER A 102 5.89 -11.44 -3.94
CA SER A 102 5.40 -10.25 -3.24
C SER A 102 6.47 -9.55 -2.39
N ARG A 103 7.68 -10.14 -2.26
CA ARG A 103 8.66 -9.66 -1.28
C ARG A 103 9.56 -8.52 -1.77
N CYS A 104 9.82 -8.42 -3.06
CA CYS A 104 10.77 -7.45 -3.60
C CYS A 104 10.44 -7.11 -5.04
N GLY A 105 10.55 -5.81 -5.40
CA GLY A 105 10.33 -5.35 -6.77
C GLY A 105 11.24 -6.01 -7.80
N VAL A 106 12.46 -6.41 -7.43
CA VAL A 106 13.37 -7.14 -8.33
C VAL A 106 12.82 -8.53 -8.67
N PHE A 107 12.39 -9.30 -7.66
CA PHE A 107 11.80 -10.61 -7.90
C PHE A 107 10.45 -10.50 -8.63
N ALA A 108 9.64 -9.51 -8.30
CA ALA A 108 8.40 -9.27 -9.03
C ALA A 108 8.65 -9.02 -10.53
N LYS A 109 9.68 -8.24 -10.88
CA LYS A 109 10.10 -8.06 -12.29
C LYS A 109 10.50 -9.37 -12.95
N SER A 110 11.23 -10.22 -12.24
CA SER A 110 11.65 -11.53 -12.76
C SER A 110 10.47 -12.47 -13.03
N ASP A 111 9.37 -12.32 -12.30
CA ASP A 111 8.14 -13.08 -12.53
C ASP A 111 7.27 -12.46 -13.63
N VAL A 112 7.19 -11.14 -13.68
CA VAL A 112 6.36 -10.41 -14.65
C VAL A 112 6.95 -10.47 -16.05
N GLN A 113 8.26 -10.35 -16.20
CA GLN A 113 8.88 -10.31 -17.53
C GLN A 113 8.64 -11.59 -18.36
N PRO A 114 8.74 -12.80 -17.83
CA PRO A 114 8.37 -14.02 -18.57
C PRO A 114 6.89 -14.03 -18.99
N LEU A 115 5.98 -13.54 -18.16
CA LEU A 115 4.55 -13.47 -18.51
C LEU A 115 4.33 -12.54 -19.71
N ILE A 116 5.00 -11.39 -19.74
CA ILE A 116 4.97 -10.46 -20.88
C ILE A 116 5.49 -11.17 -22.14
N ASN A 117 6.64 -11.85 -22.03
CA ASN A 117 7.28 -12.52 -23.16
C ASN A 117 6.44 -13.70 -23.70
N GLN A 118 5.63 -14.32 -22.86
CA GLN A 118 4.70 -15.40 -23.24
C GLN A 118 3.37 -14.87 -23.81
N GLY A 119 3.19 -13.55 -23.91
CA GLY A 119 1.96 -12.94 -24.42
C GLY A 119 0.80 -13.03 -23.45
N ALA A 120 1.03 -13.11 -22.15
CA ALA A 120 -0.05 -13.02 -21.16
C ALA A 120 -0.76 -11.67 -21.28
N LYS A 121 -2.07 -11.66 -21.04
CA LYS A 121 -2.86 -10.43 -21.10
C LYS A 121 -2.38 -9.42 -20.06
N THR A 122 -2.23 -8.19 -20.49
CA THR A 122 -1.76 -7.10 -19.61
C THR A 122 -2.71 -6.87 -18.43
N GLU A 123 -3.99 -7.05 -18.64
CA GLU A 123 -5.05 -6.95 -17.64
C GLU A 123 -4.83 -7.97 -16.51
N ASP A 124 -4.55 -9.21 -16.87
CA ASP A 124 -4.31 -10.29 -15.92
C ASP A 124 -3.00 -10.09 -15.13
N ILE A 125 -1.95 -9.57 -15.80
CA ILE A 125 -0.68 -9.21 -15.15
C ILE A 125 -0.90 -8.05 -14.17
N ALA A 126 -1.63 -7.02 -14.57
CA ALA A 126 -1.94 -5.86 -13.74
C ALA A 126 -2.69 -6.26 -12.45
N ALA A 127 -3.72 -7.09 -12.57
CA ALA A 127 -4.44 -7.63 -11.41
C ALA A 127 -3.53 -8.48 -10.51
N SER A 128 -2.62 -9.25 -11.10
CA SER A 128 -1.65 -10.08 -10.35
C SER A 128 -0.67 -9.23 -9.54
N ILE A 129 -0.27 -8.07 -10.07
CA ILE A 129 0.58 -7.09 -9.37
C ILE A 129 -0.15 -6.54 -8.14
N TYR A 130 -1.42 -6.13 -8.26
CA TYR A 130 -2.20 -5.67 -7.11
C TYR A 130 -2.37 -6.76 -6.04
N LYS A 131 -2.60 -8.00 -6.46
CA LYS A 131 -2.65 -9.14 -5.53
C LYS A 131 -1.30 -9.38 -4.83
N ALA A 132 -0.18 -9.18 -5.51
CA ALA A 132 1.14 -9.25 -4.90
C ALA A 132 1.34 -8.15 -3.84
N VAL A 133 0.85 -6.92 -4.08
CA VAL A 133 0.85 -5.83 -3.08
C VAL A 133 0.09 -6.24 -1.83
N VAL A 134 -1.12 -6.77 -1.98
CA VAL A 134 -1.94 -7.25 -0.85
C VAL A 134 -1.23 -8.35 -0.08
N ASN A 135 -0.72 -9.37 -0.78
CA ASN A 135 0.01 -10.48 -0.17
C ASN A 135 1.24 -9.97 0.60
N GLN A 136 1.97 -8.99 0.06
CA GLN A 136 3.12 -8.37 0.73
C GLN A 136 2.68 -7.64 2.01
N THR A 137 1.59 -6.88 1.95
CA THR A 137 1.07 -6.16 3.11
C THR A 137 0.63 -7.14 4.20
N ILE A 138 -0.14 -8.16 3.85
CA ILE A 138 -0.64 -9.14 4.83
C ILE A 138 0.52 -9.98 5.38
N ALA A 139 1.31 -10.63 4.54
CA ALA A 139 2.37 -11.52 4.99
C ALA A 139 3.52 -10.77 5.66
N GLY A 140 3.90 -9.61 5.14
CA GLY A 140 5.02 -8.81 5.63
C GLY A 140 4.72 -8.04 6.90
N LEU A 141 3.51 -7.48 7.01
CA LEU A 141 3.15 -6.61 8.13
C LEU A 141 2.25 -7.29 9.17
N ALA A 142 1.23 -8.05 8.75
CA ALA A 142 0.34 -8.69 9.73
C ALA A 142 1.04 -9.83 10.50
N GLN A 143 2.01 -10.52 9.87
CA GLN A 143 2.83 -11.56 10.53
C GLN A 143 2.00 -12.54 11.38
N GLY A 144 0.90 -13.02 10.81
CA GLY A 144 -0.01 -13.97 11.47
C GLY A 144 -1.06 -13.33 12.40
N ARG A 145 -0.99 -12.02 12.70
CA ARG A 145 -2.06 -11.35 13.43
C ARG A 145 -3.26 -11.15 12.48
N PRO A 146 -4.49 -11.56 12.86
CA PRO A 146 -5.64 -11.40 12.00
C PRO A 146 -5.97 -9.92 11.80
N ILE A 147 -6.21 -9.52 10.55
CA ILE A 147 -6.79 -8.24 10.17
C ILE A 147 -8.30 -8.46 10.13
N GLN A 148 -9.02 -7.89 11.08
CA GLN A 148 -10.46 -8.12 11.24
C GLN A 148 -11.17 -6.92 11.87
N GLY A 149 -12.49 -6.91 11.78
CA GLY A 149 -13.33 -5.81 12.27
C GLY A 149 -13.50 -4.70 11.22
N ASN A 150 -13.66 -3.47 11.68
CA ASN A 150 -13.81 -2.31 10.82
C ASN A 150 -12.43 -1.84 10.34
N ILE A 151 -12.14 -2.09 9.07
CA ILE A 151 -10.87 -1.76 8.45
C ILE A 151 -10.96 -0.40 7.76
N LEU A 152 -10.05 0.50 8.08
CA LEU A 152 -9.90 1.79 7.41
C LEU A 152 -8.71 1.76 6.46
N TYR A 153 -8.95 2.10 5.20
CA TYR A 153 -7.93 2.22 4.18
C TYR A 153 -7.46 3.66 4.05
N LEU A 154 -6.15 3.89 4.15
CA LEU A 154 -5.51 5.21 4.02
C LEU A 154 -4.36 5.17 3.00
N GLY A 155 -3.97 6.35 2.54
CA GLY A 155 -2.87 6.55 1.60
C GLY A 155 -3.31 6.61 0.14
N GLY A 156 -2.47 7.20 -0.70
CA GLY A 156 -2.75 7.45 -2.11
C GLY A 156 -3.10 6.18 -2.89
N PRO A 157 -2.29 5.12 -2.86
CA PRO A 157 -2.59 3.86 -3.56
C PRO A 157 -3.98 3.31 -3.26
N LEU A 158 -4.39 3.29 -1.99
CA LEU A 158 -5.71 2.80 -1.58
C LEU A 158 -6.84 3.81 -1.85
N THR A 159 -6.53 5.09 -1.97
CA THR A 159 -7.52 6.11 -2.33
C THR A 159 -7.88 6.04 -3.81
N PHE A 160 -6.88 5.91 -4.68
CA PHE A 160 -7.06 6.02 -6.13
C PHE A 160 -7.26 4.69 -6.85
N SER A 161 -6.79 3.56 -6.28
CA SER A 161 -6.95 2.24 -6.90
C SER A 161 -8.13 1.46 -6.29
N THR A 162 -9.18 1.34 -7.08
CA THR A 162 -10.38 0.53 -6.75
C THR A 162 -10.05 -0.96 -6.71
N VAL A 163 -9.20 -1.43 -7.63
CA VAL A 163 -8.78 -2.84 -7.70
C VAL A 163 -7.97 -3.22 -6.48
N LEU A 164 -7.06 -2.33 -6.05
CA LEU A 164 -6.23 -2.60 -4.87
C LEU A 164 -7.10 -2.76 -3.61
N ARG A 165 -8.07 -1.87 -3.39
CA ARG A 165 -9.01 -2.02 -2.26
C ARG A 165 -9.77 -3.34 -2.30
N LYS A 166 -10.40 -3.65 -3.45
CA LYS A 166 -11.15 -4.90 -3.64
C LYS A 166 -10.29 -6.16 -3.48
N SER A 167 -8.98 -6.05 -3.66
CA SER A 167 -8.07 -7.19 -3.50
C SER A 167 -7.73 -7.49 -2.03
N PHE A 168 -8.09 -6.59 -1.10
CA PHE A 168 -8.02 -6.84 0.34
C PHE A 168 -9.27 -7.53 0.89
N ASP A 169 -10.40 -7.44 0.20
CA ASP A 169 -11.67 -8.11 0.55
C ASP A 169 -11.61 -9.62 0.17
#